data_afe4c2f4b6bddd6998773aa42e2ccdb1
#
_entry.id   afe4c2f4b6bddd6998773aa42e2ccdb1
#
_cell.length_a   1.000
_cell.length_b   1.000
_cell.length_c   1.000
_cell.angle_alpha   90.00
_cell.angle_beta   90.00
_cell.angle_gamma   90.00
#
_symmetry.space_group_name_H-M   'P 1'
#
loop_
_entity.id
_entity.type
_entity.pdbx_description
1 polymer ?
#
loop_
_entity_poly.entity_id
_entity_poly.type
_entity_poly.pdbx_seq_one_letter_code
_entity_poly.pdbx_strand_id
1 'polypeptide(L)'
;MQVWCTNRVRNYETSDPDALFNLSVHTSVPYFVDYANPDDQQFVRQYRALYHTEPEDFAFQGHDVIAYFVSRMMQQGSAFTDQADLYPMQLLHCNFHFKRDNEKSGWRNRATRNLVYDKEDFSIAITK
;
A
#
# COMPACT_ATOMS: atom_id res chain seq x y z
N MET A 1 5.92 -6.63 24.59
CA MET A 1 4.99 -7.55 23.90
C MET A 1 4.52 -6.85 22.62
N GLN A 2 4.61 -7.48 21.47
CA GLN A 2 4.06 -6.95 20.22
C GLN A 2 2.68 -7.54 20.01
N VAL A 3 1.68 -6.70 19.71
CA VAL A 3 0.31 -7.12 19.44
C VAL A 3 0.06 -7.03 17.95
N TRP A 4 -0.29 -8.15 17.31
CA TRP A 4 -0.63 -8.22 15.89
C TRP A 4 -2.12 -8.48 15.71
N CYS A 5 -2.77 -7.66 14.90
CA CYS A 5 -4.18 -7.80 14.56
C CYS A 5 -4.40 -7.91 13.05
N THR A 6 -5.54 -8.44 12.66
CA THR A 6 -5.97 -8.37 11.26
C THR A 6 -6.38 -6.93 10.90
N ASN A 7 -6.36 -6.59 9.61
CA ASN A 7 -6.77 -5.27 9.14
C ASN A 7 -8.22 -4.91 9.50
N ARG A 8 -9.05 -5.89 9.85
CA ARG A 8 -10.43 -5.67 10.30
C ARG A 8 -10.55 -4.82 11.55
N VAL A 9 -9.52 -4.81 12.42
CA VAL A 9 -9.52 -3.97 13.63
C VAL A 9 -9.74 -2.48 13.32
N ARG A 10 -9.33 -2.02 12.15
CA ARG A 10 -9.50 -0.63 11.69
C ARG A 10 -10.95 -0.26 11.38
N ASN A 11 -11.79 -1.24 11.10
CA ASN A 11 -13.17 -1.05 10.65
C ASN A 11 -14.21 -1.41 11.73
N TYR A 12 -13.75 -1.81 12.93
CA TYR A 12 -14.68 -2.05 14.03
C TYR A 12 -15.09 -0.73 14.69
N GLU A 13 -16.36 -0.39 14.59
CA GLU A 13 -16.95 0.80 15.23
C GLU A 13 -16.80 0.78 16.76
N THR A 14 -16.63 -0.41 17.35
CA THR A 14 -16.47 -0.61 18.79
C THR A 14 -15.01 -0.64 19.25
N SER A 15 -14.04 -0.57 18.35
CA SER A 15 -12.63 -0.50 18.74
C SER A 15 -12.32 0.89 19.28
N ASP A 16 -11.75 0.92 20.47
CA ASP A 16 -11.22 2.14 21.07
C ASP A 16 -9.89 2.51 20.37
N PRO A 17 -9.83 3.62 19.62
CA PRO A 17 -8.61 4.03 18.93
C PRO A 17 -7.43 4.21 19.90
N ASP A 18 -7.67 4.74 21.09
CA ASP A 18 -6.62 4.97 22.09
C ASP A 18 -5.99 3.65 22.54
N ALA A 19 -6.78 2.58 22.64
CA ALA A 19 -6.27 1.27 22.96
C ALA A 19 -5.32 0.72 21.88
N LEU A 20 -5.57 1.00 20.60
CA LEU A 20 -4.69 0.58 19.51
C LEU A 20 -3.32 1.25 19.59
N PHE A 21 -3.30 2.54 19.87
CA PHE A 21 -2.04 3.29 20.08
C PHE A 21 -1.32 2.86 21.36
N ASN A 22 -2.02 2.77 22.49
CA ASN A 22 -1.44 2.39 23.77
C ASN A 22 -0.79 1.00 23.75
N LEU A 23 -1.35 0.08 22.96
CA LEU A 23 -0.82 -1.28 22.79
C LEU A 23 0.20 -1.38 21.64
N SER A 24 0.48 -0.29 20.93
CA SER A 24 1.34 -0.29 19.75
C SER A 24 0.97 -1.42 18.78
N VAL A 25 -0.30 -1.46 18.39
CA VAL A 25 -0.84 -2.57 17.57
C VAL A 25 -0.22 -2.56 16.19
N HIS A 26 0.22 -3.73 15.74
CA HIS A 26 0.68 -3.97 14.37
C HIS A 26 -0.45 -4.60 13.55
N THR A 27 -0.56 -4.19 12.29
CA THR A 27 -1.51 -4.81 11.35
C THR A 27 -0.92 -4.86 9.95
N SER A 28 -1.32 -5.85 9.17
CA SER A 28 -0.94 -5.96 7.76
C SER A 28 -2.12 -5.62 6.87
N VAL A 29 -1.92 -4.71 5.93
CA VAL A 29 -2.97 -4.21 5.04
C VAL A 29 -2.56 -4.33 3.58
N PRO A 30 -3.51 -4.52 2.66
CA PRO A 30 -3.20 -4.59 1.23
C PRO A 30 -2.83 -3.22 0.66
N TYR A 31 -3.33 -2.14 1.24
CA TYR A 31 -3.09 -0.76 0.81
C TYR A 31 -3.19 0.21 1.99
N PHE A 32 -2.43 1.29 1.91
CA PHE A 32 -2.45 2.40 2.87
C PHE A 32 -1.74 3.61 2.25
N VAL A 33 -2.36 4.78 2.32
CA VAL A 33 -1.74 6.05 1.91
C VAL A 33 -1.06 6.67 3.11
N ASP A 34 0.22 6.97 2.97
CA ASP A 34 0.98 7.69 4.00
C ASP A 34 1.01 9.19 3.65
N TYR A 35 0.06 9.94 4.15
CA TYR A 35 -0.02 11.38 3.90
C TYR A 35 1.16 12.20 4.47
N ALA A 36 2.05 11.60 5.26
CA ALA A 36 3.30 12.20 5.67
C ALA A 36 4.41 12.04 4.61
N ASN A 37 4.25 11.10 3.67
CA ASN A 37 5.20 10.85 2.60
C ASN A 37 5.15 11.99 1.56
N PRO A 38 6.30 12.58 1.17
CA PRO A 38 6.36 13.65 0.18
C PRO A 38 5.76 13.29 -1.19
N ASP A 39 5.93 12.03 -1.64
CA ASP A 39 5.43 11.57 -2.94
C ASP A 39 3.89 11.51 -2.93
N ASP A 40 3.29 11.00 -1.84
CA ASP A 40 1.84 10.98 -1.66
C ASP A 40 1.28 12.40 -1.62
N GLN A 41 1.95 13.32 -0.90
CA GLN A 41 1.57 14.73 -0.86
C GLN A 41 1.65 15.40 -2.23
N GLN A 42 2.67 15.06 -3.03
CA GLN A 42 2.82 15.59 -4.38
C GLN A 42 1.67 15.11 -5.28
N PHE A 43 1.34 13.82 -5.22
CA PHE A 43 0.21 13.27 -5.96
C PHE A 43 -1.10 13.97 -5.60
N VAL A 44 -1.39 14.14 -4.30
CA VAL A 44 -2.59 14.84 -3.82
C VAL A 44 -2.65 16.28 -4.36
N ARG A 45 -1.54 17.04 -4.30
CA ARG A 45 -1.49 18.40 -4.84
C ARG A 45 -1.77 18.44 -6.34
N GLN A 46 -1.18 17.53 -7.12
CA GLN A 46 -1.39 17.45 -8.56
C GLN A 46 -2.83 17.05 -8.90
N TYR A 47 -3.38 16.10 -8.17
CA TYR A 47 -4.76 15.65 -8.35
C TYR A 47 -5.77 16.78 -8.09
N ARG A 48 -5.60 17.51 -6.98
CA ARG A 48 -6.42 18.70 -6.65
C ARG A 48 -6.33 19.78 -7.72
N ALA A 49 -5.14 20.03 -8.25
CA ALA A 49 -4.95 21.05 -9.30
C ALA A 49 -5.67 20.69 -10.60
N LEU A 50 -5.75 19.38 -10.94
CA LEU A 50 -6.37 18.91 -12.19
C LEU A 50 -7.87 18.72 -12.06
N TYR A 51 -8.34 18.15 -10.95
CA TYR A 51 -9.71 17.67 -10.81
C TYR A 51 -10.56 18.48 -9.83
N HIS A 52 -9.93 19.42 -9.09
CA HIS A 52 -10.59 20.27 -8.08
C HIS A 52 -11.34 19.50 -6.99
N THR A 53 -10.86 18.29 -6.68
CA THR A 53 -11.40 17.40 -5.64
C THR A 53 -10.28 16.59 -4.98
N GLU A 54 -10.60 15.91 -3.87
CA GLU A 54 -9.67 15.00 -3.19
C GLU A 54 -9.54 13.67 -3.94
N PRO A 55 -8.33 13.09 -4.02
CA PRO A 55 -8.17 11.73 -4.50
C PRO A 55 -8.72 10.73 -3.48
N GLU A 56 -9.56 9.82 -3.94
CA GLU A 56 -10.02 8.67 -3.19
C GLU A 56 -9.11 7.46 -3.44
N ASP A 57 -9.32 6.34 -2.70
CA ASP A 57 -8.52 5.12 -2.81
C ASP A 57 -8.34 4.63 -4.26
N PHE A 58 -9.38 4.73 -5.08
CA PHE A 58 -9.31 4.32 -6.48
C PHE A 58 -8.44 5.22 -7.36
N ALA A 59 -8.27 6.49 -6.99
CA ALA A 59 -7.35 7.40 -7.70
C ALA A 59 -5.89 6.98 -7.45
N PHE A 60 -5.55 6.69 -6.20
CA PHE A 60 -4.23 6.16 -5.84
C PHE A 60 -3.98 4.80 -6.47
N GLN A 61 -4.96 3.89 -6.40
CA GLN A 61 -4.84 2.56 -6.99
C GLN A 61 -4.63 2.62 -8.50
N GLY A 62 -5.39 3.47 -9.20
CA GLY A 62 -5.24 3.68 -10.64
C GLY A 62 -3.85 4.20 -11.00
N HIS A 63 -3.35 5.20 -10.27
CA HIS A 63 -1.98 5.69 -10.42
C HIS A 63 -0.97 4.56 -10.27
N ASP A 64 -1.04 3.80 -9.19
CA ASP A 64 -0.06 2.76 -8.87
C ASP A 64 -0.05 1.63 -9.90
N VAL A 65 -1.23 1.18 -10.35
CA VAL A 65 -1.35 0.17 -11.39
C VAL A 65 -0.69 0.64 -12.69
N ILE A 66 -1.02 1.85 -13.14
CA ILE A 66 -0.44 2.41 -14.38
C ILE A 66 1.07 2.59 -14.21
N ALA A 67 1.51 3.20 -13.12
CA ALA A 67 2.94 3.44 -12.87
C ALA A 67 3.74 2.13 -12.86
N TYR A 68 3.24 1.08 -12.21
CA TYR A 68 3.90 -0.21 -12.19
C TYR A 68 3.97 -0.85 -13.57
N PHE A 69 2.82 -1.12 -14.18
CA PHE A 69 2.79 -1.90 -15.42
C PHE A 69 3.43 -1.16 -16.59
N VAL A 70 3.19 0.13 -16.76
CA VAL A 70 3.80 0.92 -17.85
C VAL A 70 5.32 0.97 -17.69
N SER A 71 5.82 1.28 -16.47
CA SER A 71 7.28 1.32 -16.24
C SER A 71 7.94 -0.03 -16.51
N ARG A 72 7.32 -1.13 -16.13
CA ARG A 72 7.85 -2.49 -16.35
C ARG A 72 7.80 -2.89 -17.82
N MET A 73 6.71 -2.60 -18.50
CA MET A 73 6.60 -2.85 -19.94
C MET A 73 7.63 -2.04 -20.75
N MET A 74 7.89 -0.80 -20.37
CA MET A 74 8.90 0.03 -21.01
C MET A 74 10.33 -0.48 -20.78
N GLN A 75 10.61 -1.05 -19.61
CA GLN A 75 11.95 -1.53 -19.23
C GLN A 75 12.24 -2.95 -19.75
N GLN A 76 11.27 -3.85 -19.71
CA GLN A 76 11.44 -5.28 -20.01
C GLN A 76 10.66 -5.75 -21.26
N GLY A 77 9.79 -4.93 -21.81
CA GLY A 77 8.93 -5.35 -22.93
C GLY A 77 8.04 -6.54 -22.56
N SER A 78 7.85 -7.46 -23.47
CA SER A 78 7.02 -8.66 -23.26
C SER A 78 7.62 -9.65 -22.24
N ALA A 79 8.92 -9.61 -21.97
CA ALA A 79 9.58 -10.50 -20.99
C ALA A 79 9.09 -10.25 -19.56
N PHE A 80 8.53 -9.09 -19.27
CA PHE A 80 8.00 -8.75 -17.97
C PHE A 80 6.93 -9.76 -17.49
N THR A 81 6.08 -10.25 -18.38
CA THR A 81 4.99 -11.19 -18.01
C THR A 81 5.50 -12.52 -17.48
N ASP A 82 6.70 -12.93 -17.85
CA ASP A 82 7.30 -14.19 -17.41
C ASP A 82 8.16 -14.05 -16.15
N GLN A 83 8.55 -12.83 -15.82
CA GLN A 83 9.51 -12.51 -14.75
C GLN A 83 8.96 -11.50 -13.73
N ALA A 84 7.66 -11.43 -13.58
CA ALA A 84 7.03 -10.41 -12.72
C ALA A 84 7.44 -10.50 -11.24
N ASP A 85 7.88 -11.68 -10.76
CA ASP A 85 8.40 -11.89 -9.41
C ASP A 85 9.74 -11.24 -9.13
N LEU A 86 10.51 -10.90 -10.17
CA LEU A 86 11.81 -10.25 -10.03
C LEU A 86 11.73 -8.73 -9.80
N TYR A 87 10.53 -8.14 -9.92
CA TYR A 87 10.36 -6.69 -9.91
C TYR A 87 9.38 -6.21 -8.84
N PRO A 88 9.67 -6.44 -7.55
CA PRO A 88 8.87 -5.84 -6.49
C PRO A 88 9.01 -4.31 -6.53
N MET A 89 7.91 -3.61 -6.22
CA MET A 89 7.87 -2.16 -6.19
C MET A 89 6.95 -1.65 -5.07
N GLN A 90 7.43 -0.63 -4.36
CA GLN A 90 6.60 0.17 -3.44
C GLN A 90 6.11 1.40 -4.19
N LEU A 91 4.83 1.70 -4.05
CA LEU A 91 4.17 2.82 -4.70
C LEU A 91 3.41 3.66 -3.66
N LEU A 92 2.56 4.58 -4.10
CA LEU A 92 1.89 5.51 -3.18
C LEU A 92 0.93 4.79 -2.23
N HIS A 93 0.09 3.93 -2.75
CA HIS A 93 -1.04 3.33 -2.05
C HIS A 93 -0.80 1.85 -1.72
N CYS A 94 -0.14 1.11 -2.60
CA CYS A 94 0.11 -0.31 -2.45
C CYS A 94 1.54 -0.70 -2.84
N ASN A 95 1.90 -1.92 -2.47
CA ASN A 95 3.13 -2.54 -2.92
C ASN A 95 2.80 -3.63 -3.94
N PHE A 96 3.65 -3.81 -4.94
CA PHE A 96 3.56 -4.94 -5.85
C PHE A 96 4.71 -5.89 -5.64
N HIS A 97 4.40 -7.16 -5.46
CA HIS A 97 5.31 -8.28 -5.49
C HIS A 97 4.56 -9.51 -5.97
N PHE A 98 4.61 -9.74 -7.26
CA PHE A 98 3.89 -10.83 -7.88
C PHE A 98 4.58 -12.16 -7.63
N LYS A 99 3.78 -13.17 -7.31
CA LYS A 99 4.20 -14.57 -7.19
C LYS A 99 3.20 -15.45 -7.90
N ARG A 100 3.68 -16.59 -8.42
CA ARG A 100 2.85 -17.67 -8.94
C ARG A 100 3.26 -18.99 -8.29
N ASP A 101 2.32 -19.90 -8.11
CA ASP A 101 2.58 -21.16 -7.43
C ASP A 101 3.29 -22.16 -8.36
N ASN A 102 3.02 -22.07 -9.67
CA ASN A 102 3.68 -22.85 -10.71
C ASN A 102 3.56 -22.13 -12.07
N GLU A 103 4.21 -22.67 -13.11
CA GLU A 103 4.25 -22.04 -14.45
C GLU A 103 2.87 -21.92 -15.12
N LYS A 104 1.89 -22.74 -14.72
CA LYS A 104 0.53 -22.73 -15.27
C LYS A 104 -0.42 -21.84 -14.48
N SER A 105 0.00 -21.37 -13.31
CA SER A 105 -0.79 -20.49 -12.45
C SER A 105 -0.69 -19.03 -12.91
N GLY A 106 -1.76 -18.26 -12.69
CA GLY A 106 -1.74 -16.83 -12.82
C GLY A 106 -0.86 -16.16 -11.75
N TRP A 107 -0.41 -14.95 -12.05
CA TRP A 107 0.31 -14.12 -11.09
C TRP A 107 -0.64 -13.54 -10.04
N ARG A 108 -0.20 -13.51 -8.80
CA ARG A 108 -0.93 -12.90 -7.68
C ARG A 108 -0.02 -11.93 -6.94
N ASN A 109 -0.52 -10.74 -6.64
CA ASN A 109 0.20 -9.83 -5.75
C ASN A 109 0.17 -10.37 -4.32
N ARG A 110 1.33 -10.61 -3.74
CA ARG A 110 1.52 -11.11 -2.37
C ARG A 110 2.02 -10.02 -1.43
N ALA A 111 2.26 -8.82 -1.96
CA ALA A 111 2.75 -7.72 -1.13
C ALA A 111 1.64 -7.17 -0.23
N THR A 112 2.04 -6.80 0.97
CA THR A 112 1.23 -6.06 1.94
C THR A 112 2.06 -4.93 2.53
N ARG A 113 1.40 -3.99 3.20
CA ARG A 113 2.03 -2.97 4.05
C ARG A 113 1.81 -3.32 5.50
N ASN A 114 2.87 -3.31 6.28
CA ASN A 114 2.78 -3.48 7.71
C ASN A 114 2.69 -2.09 8.35
N LEU A 115 1.69 -1.92 9.19
CA LEU A 115 1.43 -0.68 9.91
C LEU A 115 1.64 -0.91 11.39
N VAL A 116 2.09 0.13 12.08
CA VAL A 116 2.11 0.21 13.55
C VAL A 116 1.35 1.44 13.99
N TYR A 117 0.55 1.29 15.02
CA TYR A 117 -0.04 2.39 15.77
C TYR A 117 0.99 2.89 16.77
N ASP A 118 1.66 3.98 16.44
CA ASP A 118 2.71 4.54 17.29
C ASP A 118 2.09 5.33 18.44
N LYS A 119 2.42 4.92 19.67
CA LYS A 119 1.91 5.55 20.88
C LYS A 119 2.60 6.86 21.26
N GLU A 120 3.81 7.11 20.72
CA GLU A 120 4.60 8.29 21.10
C GLU A 120 4.05 9.54 20.44
N ASP A 121 3.70 9.46 19.17
CA ASP A 121 3.18 10.59 18.40
C ASP A 121 1.73 10.42 17.94
N PHE A 122 1.07 9.33 18.34
CA PHE A 122 -0.30 8.98 17.94
C PHE A 122 -0.48 8.94 16.42
N SER A 123 0.52 8.44 15.73
CA SER A 123 0.51 8.28 14.27
C SER A 123 0.43 6.82 13.85
N ILE A 124 0.02 6.59 12.60
CA ILE A 124 0.09 5.26 11.97
C ILE A 124 1.25 5.29 11.01
N ALA A 125 2.28 4.50 11.29
CA ALA A 125 3.49 4.43 10.49
C ALA A 125 3.59 3.10 9.72
N ILE A 126 4.18 3.17 8.51
CA ILE A 126 4.53 1.98 7.73
C ILE A 126 5.84 1.43 8.30
N THR A 127 5.84 0.16 8.69
CA THR A 127 7.04 -0.56 9.13
C THR A 127 7.63 -1.39 7.99
N LYS A 128 8.95 -1.50 8.02
CA LYS A 128 9.69 -2.32 7.04
C LYS A 128 9.58 -3.81 7.34
#